data_9e305db16b52e365f5235d1e771f8ceb
#
_entry.id   9e305db16b52e365f5235d1e771f8ceb
#
_cell.length_a   1.000
_cell.length_b   1.000
_cell.length_c   1.000
_cell.angle_alpha   90.00
_cell.angle_beta   90.00
_cell.angle_gamma   90.00
#
_symmetry.space_group_name_H-M   'P 1'
#
loop_
_entity.id
_entity.type
_entity.pdbx_description
1 polymer ?
#
loop_
_entity_poly.entity_id
_entity_poly.type
_entity_poly.pdbx_seq_one_letter_code
_entity_poly.pdbx_strand_id
1 'polypeptide(L)'
;MEDNVECIDYNGKNIIAIHVHVFDRNTHREGLTVAGLMMFGKGLPVRDRFDNIRMDYIDKTNLEADSRWSDRLTYDGTWENNLFNFFMRVIAKLTQDLKRPFKLEGMERIDDTPIHKAIREALTNMIIHADLLITGVLKIEKYEKEFLFSNPGSLKLPMEDILHGGNSKARNPRIQNMLRMIGYGENIGSGYPTILKTWKEQNWRKPILID
;
A
#
# COMPACT_ATOMS: atom_id res chain seq x y z
N MET A 1 -7.08 23.17 20.31
CA MET A 1 -5.78 23.02 19.62
C MET A 1 -6.11 22.49 18.25
N GLU A 2 -6.07 23.39 17.27
CA GLU A 2 -6.27 23.05 15.87
C GLU A 2 -4.96 22.40 15.37
N ASP A 3 -4.90 21.09 15.42
CA ASP A 3 -3.83 20.37 14.72
C ASP A 3 -4.20 20.40 13.23
N ASN A 4 -3.73 21.42 12.53
CA ASN A 4 -3.75 21.44 11.08
C ASN A 4 -2.94 20.24 10.59
N VAL A 5 -3.63 19.20 10.15
CA VAL A 5 -3.03 18.10 9.39
C VAL A 5 -2.77 18.64 8.00
N GLU A 6 -1.63 19.30 7.80
CA GLU A 6 -1.15 19.63 6.47
C GLU A 6 -0.71 18.35 5.78
N CYS A 7 -1.60 17.83 4.94
CA CYS A 7 -1.25 16.75 4.04
C CYS A 7 -0.54 17.35 2.84
N ILE A 8 0.76 17.16 2.76
CA ILE A 8 1.58 17.59 1.62
C ILE A 8 1.73 16.39 0.68
N ASP A 9 1.37 16.57 -0.60
CA ASP A 9 1.64 15.56 -1.61
C ASP A 9 3.14 15.52 -1.97
N TYR A 10 3.53 14.51 -2.73
CA TYR A 10 4.91 14.31 -3.17
C TYR A 10 5.45 15.49 -4.03
N ASN A 11 4.59 16.35 -4.55
CA ASN A 11 4.91 17.51 -5.35
C ASN A 11 4.75 18.84 -4.58
N GLY A 12 4.56 18.80 -3.24
CA GLY A 12 4.38 19.97 -2.40
C GLY A 12 3.02 20.65 -2.52
N LYS A 13 2.02 19.97 -3.13
CA LYS A 13 0.64 20.43 -3.18
C LYS A 13 -0.13 19.96 -1.96
N ASN A 14 -0.87 20.86 -1.32
CA ASN A 14 -1.79 20.50 -0.25
C ASN A 14 -2.87 19.58 -0.79
N ILE A 15 -2.86 18.32 -0.39
CA ILE A 15 -3.96 17.42 -0.61
C ILE A 15 -5.05 17.83 0.38
N ILE A 16 -5.89 18.80 0.01
CA ILE A 16 -7.11 19.11 0.75
C ILE A 16 -8.03 17.91 0.55
N ALA A 17 -7.94 16.99 1.47
CA ALA A 17 -8.53 15.71 1.28
C ALA A 17 -9.98 15.74 1.76
N ILE A 18 -10.91 15.93 0.85
CA ILE A 18 -12.31 15.51 0.98
C ILE A 18 -12.45 14.10 1.58
N HIS A 19 -11.38 13.30 1.51
CA HIS A 19 -11.32 11.95 2.07
C HIS A 19 -10.75 11.88 3.48
N VAL A 20 -10.01 12.89 3.92
CA VAL A 20 -9.39 12.95 5.26
C VAL A 20 -10.37 13.52 6.27
N HIS A 21 -11.10 14.54 5.89
CA HIS A 21 -12.00 15.29 6.76
C HIS A 21 -13.47 15.02 6.46
N VAL A 22 -14.33 15.07 7.44
CA VAL A 22 -15.78 14.94 7.27
C VAL A 22 -16.49 15.97 8.14
N PHE A 23 -17.50 16.61 7.56
CA PHE A 23 -18.47 17.43 8.27
C PHE A 23 -19.78 16.65 8.39
N ASP A 24 -20.18 16.34 9.61
CA ASP A 24 -21.48 15.72 9.88
C ASP A 24 -22.56 16.82 9.95
N ARG A 25 -23.42 16.87 8.95
CA ARG A 25 -24.50 17.86 8.83
C ARG A 25 -25.55 17.76 9.93
N ASN A 26 -25.72 16.58 10.54
CA ASN A 26 -26.72 16.37 11.58
C ASN A 26 -26.22 16.86 12.94
N THR A 27 -24.97 16.61 13.26
CA THR A 27 -24.37 17.01 14.54
C THR A 27 -23.59 18.32 14.46
N HIS A 28 -23.41 18.90 13.27
CA HIS A 28 -22.60 20.07 12.98
C HIS A 28 -21.16 19.94 13.52
N ARG A 29 -20.63 18.73 13.51
CA ARG A 29 -19.26 18.43 13.93
C ARG A 29 -18.36 18.13 12.76
N GLU A 30 -17.14 18.63 12.86
CA GLU A 30 -16.05 18.26 11.96
C GLU A 30 -15.16 17.21 12.62
N GLY A 31 -14.54 16.38 11.83
CA GLY A 31 -13.63 15.36 12.32
C GLY A 31 -12.84 14.67 11.23
N LEU A 32 -11.82 13.92 11.63
CA LEU A 32 -11.07 13.08 10.73
C LEU A 32 -11.87 11.82 10.38
N THR A 33 -11.78 11.40 9.15
CA THR A 33 -12.26 10.07 8.76
C THR A 33 -11.30 9.02 9.30
N VAL A 34 -11.79 7.78 9.50
CA VAL A 34 -10.93 6.63 9.80
C VAL A 34 -9.81 6.49 8.76
N ALA A 35 -10.13 6.68 7.49
CA ALA A 35 -9.16 6.62 6.40
C ALA A 35 -8.10 7.74 6.51
N GLY A 36 -8.51 8.96 6.83
CA GLY A 36 -7.60 10.08 7.04
C GLY A 36 -6.65 9.84 8.21
N LEU A 37 -7.19 9.39 9.34
CA LEU A 37 -6.38 9.04 10.52
C LEU A 37 -5.37 7.93 10.19
N MET A 38 -5.81 6.86 9.53
CA MET A 38 -4.92 5.75 9.16
C MET A 38 -3.85 6.16 8.14
N MET A 39 -4.20 7.04 7.19
CA MET A 39 -3.25 7.47 6.14
C MET A 39 -2.21 8.45 6.68
N PHE A 40 -2.62 9.44 7.49
CA PHE A 40 -1.78 10.60 7.80
C PHE A 40 -1.69 10.91 9.30
N GLY A 41 -2.36 10.14 10.14
CA GLY A 41 -2.33 10.36 11.58
C GLY A 41 -0.93 10.20 12.16
N LYS A 42 -0.69 10.88 13.29
CA LYS A 42 0.51 10.66 14.11
C LYS A 42 0.42 9.28 14.75
N GLY A 43 1.58 8.67 15.03
CA GLY A 43 1.67 7.29 15.50
C GLY A 43 0.87 7.01 16.77
N LEU A 44 0.83 7.93 17.73
CA LEU A 44 0.07 7.74 18.97
C LEU A 44 -1.45 7.72 18.74
N PRO A 45 -2.08 8.73 18.13
CA PRO A 45 -3.51 8.69 17.81
C PRO A 45 -3.94 7.50 16.93
N VAL A 46 -3.07 7.06 16.00
CA VAL A 46 -3.35 5.87 15.20
C VAL A 46 -3.40 4.62 16.07
N ARG A 47 -2.42 4.45 16.98
CA ARG A 47 -2.38 3.30 17.89
C ARG A 47 -3.50 3.30 18.93
N ASP A 48 -3.86 4.47 19.46
CA ASP A 48 -4.96 4.59 20.41
C ASP A 48 -6.30 4.16 19.81
N ARG A 49 -6.46 4.40 18.49
CA ARG A 49 -7.69 4.02 17.78
C ARG A 49 -7.64 2.62 17.16
N PHE A 50 -6.44 2.14 16.79
CA PHE A 50 -6.18 0.90 16.07
C PHE A 50 -5.00 0.15 16.70
N ASP A 51 -5.14 -0.20 17.97
CA ASP A 51 -4.12 -0.91 18.76
C ASP A 51 -3.86 -2.34 18.27
N ASN A 52 -4.82 -2.89 17.55
CA ASN A 52 -4.84 -4.25 17.02
C ASN A 52 -4.24 -4.40 15.61
N ILE A 53 -3.80 -3.30 14.97
CA ILE A 53 -3.20 -3.33 13.62
C ILE A 53 -1.69 -3.07 13.71
N ARG A 54 -0.93 -3.97 13.09
CA ARG A 54 0.51 -3.81 12.90
C ARG A 54 0.87 -3.77 11.43
N MET A 55 1.99 -3.12 11.13
CA MET A 55 2.55 -2.99 9.79
C MET A 55 4.01 -3.41 9.84
N ASP A 56 4.34 -4.48 9.12
CA ASP A 56 5.69 -5.06 9.10
C ASP A 56 6.16 -5.31 7.65
N TYR A 57 7.37 -4.89 7.35
CA TYR A 57 8.13 -5.34 6.19
C TYR A 57 9.36 -6.07 6.66
N ILE A 58 9.64 -7.23 6.07
CA ILE A 58 10.75 -8.11 6.44
C ILE A 58 11.48 -8.52 5.17
N ASP A 59 12.74 -8.13 5.03
CA ASP A 59 13.61 -8.61 3.97
C ASP A 59 14.36 -9.86 4.46
N LYS A 60 14.23 -10.92 3.71
CA LYS A 60 14.87 -12.21 3.95
C LYS A 60 15.81 -12.63 2.81
N THR A 61 16.24 -11.65 2.02
CA THR A 61 17.27 -11.87 1.01
C THR A 61 18.66 -11.82 1.64
N ASN A 62 19.62 -12.56 1.08
CA ASN A 62 21.03 -12.55 1.52
C ASN A 62 21.19 -12.74 3.04
N LEU A 63 20.46 -13.69 3.63
CA LEU A 63 20.53 -13.96 5.06
C LEU A 63 21.92 -14.50 5.45
N GLU A 64 22.52 -13.88 6.45
CA GLU A 64 23.67 -14.47 7.15
C GLU A 64 23.22 -15.63 8.03
N ALA A 65 24.18 -16.52 8.36
CA ALA A 65 23.92 -17.60 9.31
C ALA A 65 23.38 -17.00 10.62
N ASP A 66 22.32 -17.58 11.16
CA ASP A 66 21.63 -17.15 12.38
C ASP A 66 20.82 -15.85 12.31
N SER A 67 20.78 -15.17 11.15
CA SER A 67 19.97 -13.98 10.95
C SER A 67 18.52 -14.35 10.61
N ARG A 68 17.56 -13.62 11.21
CA ARG A 68 16.12 -13.78 10.92
C ARG A 68 15.65 -12.92 9.76
N TRP A 69 16.37 -11.85 9.47
CA TRP A 69 16.13 -10.90 8.39
C TRP A 69 17.42 -10.15 8.07
N SER A 70 17.59 -9.72 6.85
CA SER A 70 18.65 -8.81 6.40
C SER A 70 18.26 -7.33 6.59
N ASP A 71 16.95 -7.03 6.44
CA ASP A 71 16.39 -5.70 6.69
C ASP A 71 14.96 -5.84 7.21
N ARG A 72 14.52 -4.85 7.99
CA ARG A 72 13.19 -4.81 8.56
C ARG A 72 12.68 -3.39 8.70
N LEU A 73 11.40 -3.18 8.41
CA LEU A 73 10.67 -1.98 8.77
C LEU A 73 9.48 -2.39 9.65
N THR A 74 9.56 -2.05 10.91
CA THR A 74 8.46 -2.11 11.86
C THR A 74 8.41 -0.78 12.62
N TYR A 75 7.33 -0.50 13.29
CA TYR A 75 7.27 0.71 14.10
C TYR A 75 8.24 0.62 15.29
N ASP A 76 9.16 1.56 15.36
CA ASP A 76 10.22 1.67 16.38
C ASP A 76 10.23 3.02 17.11
N GLY A 77 9.27 3.90 16.80
CA GLY A 77 9.18 5.24 17.38
C GLY A 77 9.95 6.31 16.60
N THR A 78 10.71 5.96 15.57
CA THR A 78 11.51 6.92 14.77
C THR A 78 10.71 7.57 13.62
N TRP A 79 9.53 7.06 13.35
CA TRP A 79 8.66 7.54 12.28
C TRP A 79 7.18 7.46 12.67
N GLU A 80 6.33 8.24 12.03
CA GLU A 80 4.89 8.21 12.28
C GLU A 80 4.27 6.94 11.69
N ASN A 81 3.67 6.12 12.56
CA ASN A 81 3.10 4.81 12.23
C ASN A 81 1.74 4.96 11.53
N ASN A 82 1.77 5.44 10.30
CA ASN A 82 0.59 5.56 9.44
C ASN A 82 0.80 4.87 8.09
N LEU A 83 -0.29 4.63 7.37
CA LEU A 83 -0.25 3.89 6.12
C LEU A 83 0.56 4.60 5.01
N PHE A 84 0.53 5.93 4.97
CA PHE A 84 1.28 6.69 3.97
C PHE A 84 2.79 6.51 4.17
N ASN A 85 3.28 6.72 5.39
CA ASN A 85 4.69 6.54 5.70
C ASN A 85 5.14 5.10 5.51
N PHE A 86 4.32 4.14 5.92
CA PHE A 86 4.60 2.73 5.69
C PHE A 86 4.68 2.43 4.19
N PHE A 87 3.69 2.85 3.40
CA PHE A 87 3.66 2.67 1.96
C PHE A 87 4.92 3.23 1.28
N MET A 88 5.25 4.49 1.55
CA MET A 88 6.39 5.16 0.91
C MET A 88 7.73 4.52 1.26
N ARG A 89 7.91 4.09 2.52
CA ARG A 89 9.13 3.40 2.96
C ARG A 89 9.25 2.00 2.36
N VAL A 90 8.14 1.26 2.34
CA VAL A 90 8.11 -0.11 1.82
C VAL A 90 8.32 -0.14 0.31
N ILE A 91 7.66 0.74 -0.45
CA ILE A 91 7.81 0.74 -1.91
C ILE A 91 9.25 1.04 -2.33
N ALA A 92 9.94 1.92 -1.62
CA ALA A 92 11.35 2.19 -1.84
C ALA A 92 12.22 0.93 -1.63
N LYS A 93 11.98 0.20 -0.53
CA LYS A 93 12.70 -1.06 -0.21
C LYS A 93 12.38 -2.20 -1.20
N LEU A 94 11.14 -2.32 -1.64
CA LEU A 94 10.72 -3.36 -2.60
C LEU A 94 11.31 -3.14 -4.00
N THR A 95 11.59 -1.90 -4.36
CA THR A 95 12.01 -1.53 -5.73
C THR A 95 13.50 -1.18 -5.85
N GLN A 96 14.24 -1.10 -4.73
CA GLN A 96 15.65 -0.67 -4.74
C GLN A 96 16.55 -1.57 -5.58
N ASP A 97 16.33 -2.89 -5.57
CA ASP A 97 17.16 -3.88 -6.25
C ASP A 97 16.64 -4.23 -7.65
N LEU A 98 15.53 -3.62 -8.07
CA LEU A 98 14.97 -3.88 -9.39
C LEU A 98 15.80 -3.19 -10.47
N LYS A 99 16.12 -3.96 -11.50
CA LYS A 99 16.82 -3.42 -12.67
C LYS A 99 15.97 -2.34 -13.35
N ARG A 100 16.55 -1.17 -13.57
CA ARG A 100 15.96 -0.07 -14.32
C ARG A 100 16.69 0.05 -15.66
N PRO A 101 16.28 -0.68 -16.71
CA PRO A 101 16.88 -0.57 -18.01
C PRO A 101 16.72 0.86 -18.52
N PHE A 102 17.76 1.37 -19.17
CA PHE A 102 17.67 2.69 -19.78
C PHE A 102 16.65 2.65 -20.93
N LYS A 103 15.56 3.34 -20.76
CA LYS A 103 14.51 3.48 -21.76
C LYS A 103 14.08 4.93 -21.86
N LEU A 104 13.98 5.44 -23.08
CA LEU A 104 13.46 6.77 -23.37
C LEU A 104 12.07 6.66 -23.98
N GLU A 105 11.18 7.54 -23.59
CA GLU A 105 9.92 7.81 -24.26
C GLU A 105 9.93 9.29 -24.67
N GLY A 106 10.14 9.52 -25.95
CA GLY A 106 10.51 10.83 -26.45
C GLY A 106 11.88 11.27 -25.91
N MET A 107 11.91 12.40 -25.17
CA MET A 107 13.12 12.94 -24.53
C MET A 107 13.19 12.65 -23.03
N GLU A 108 12.19 11.97 -22.48
CA GLU A 108 12.11 11.63 -21.04
C GLU A 108 12.59 10.21 -20.75
N ARG A 109 13.38 10.07 -19.70
CA ARG A 109 13.80 8.75 -19.22
C ARG A 109 12.68 8.08 -18.44
N ILE A 110 12.33 6.85 -18.84
CA ILE A 110 11.37 6.04 -18.10
C ILE A 110 12.14 5.13 -17.14
N ASP A 111 12.07 5.42 -15.86
CA ASP A 111 12.63 4.57 -14.81
C ASP A 111 11.63 3.53 -14.29
N ASP A 112 10.38 3.60 -14.74
CA ASP A 112 9.27 2.80 -14.25
C ASP A 112 8.98 1.62 -15.19
N THR A 113 9.42 0.43 -14.78
CA THR A 113 9.18 -0.80 -15.55
C THR A 113 7.83 -1.43 -15.20
N PRO A 114 7.29 -2.34 -16.05
CA PRO A 114 6.08 -3.10 -15.70
C PRO A 114 6.19 -3.83 -14.34
N ILE A 115 7.39 -4.27 -13.96
CA ILE A 115 7.64 -4.92 -12.66
C ILE A 115 7.43 -3.93 -11.51
N HIS A 116 7.96 -2.71 -11.62
CA HIS A 116 7.73 -1.66 -10.62
C HIS A 116 6.24 -1.36 -10.46
N LYS A 117 5.51 -1.27 -11.57
CA LYS A 117 4.06 -1.06 -11.56
C LYS A 117 3.32 -2.20 -10.88
N ALA A 118 3.65 -3.44 -11.21
CA ALA A 118 3.01 -4.61 -10.63
C ALA A 118 3.27 -4.75 -9.12
N ILE A 119 4.46 -4.43 -8.63
CA ILE A 119 4.78 -4.44 -7.20
C ILE A 119 4.03 -3.32 -6.46
N ARG A 120 3.96 -2.12 -7.04
CA ARG A 120 3.15 -1.04 -6.47
C ARG A 120 1.68 -1.42 -6.41
N GLU A 121 1.17 -2.05 -7.44
CA GLU A 121 -0.20 -2.53 -7.48
C GLU A 121 -0.47 -3.59 -6.41
N ALA A 122 0.45 -4.54 -6.21
CA ALA A 122 0.35 -5.53 -5.14
C ALA A 122 0.30 -4.88 -3.75
N LEU A 123 1.19 -3.91 -3.48
CA LEU A 123 1.22 -3.17 -2.23
C LEU A 123 -0.05 -2.34 -2.02
N THR A 124 -0.51 -1.65 -3.07
CA THR A 124 -1.76 -0.89 -3.04
C THR A 124 -2.95 -1.79 -2.72
N ASN A 125 -3.08 -2.94 -3.42
CA ASN A 125 -4.14 -3.91 -3.20
C ASN A 125 -4.13 -4.46 -1.78
N MET A 126 -2.97 -4.80 -1.24
CA MET A 126 -2.84 -5.24 0.15
C MET A 126 -3.46 -4.23 1.12
N ILE A 127 -3.21 -2.93 0.93
CA ILE A 127 -3.72 -1.87 1.82
C ILE A 127 -5.20 -1.60 1.61
N ILE A 128 -5.66 -1.45 0.36
CA ILE A 128 -7.04 -1.08 0.09
C ILE A 128 -8.05 -2.20 0.38
N HIS A 129 -7.59 -3.44 0.42
CA HIS A 129 -8.42 -4.60 0.73
C HIS A 129 -8.30 -5.08 2.18
N ALA A 130 -7.37 -4.53 2.97
CA ALA A 130 -7.20 -4.88 4.38
C ALA A 130 -8.45 -4.54 5.20
N ASP A 131 -8.80 -5.42 6.13
CA ASP A 131 -9.77 -5.10 7.17
C ASP A 131 -9.06 -4.44 8.34
N LEU A 132 -9.17 -3.10 8.38
CA LEU A 132 -8.50 -2.28 9.39
C LEU A 132 -9.25 -2.25 10.74
N LEU A 133 -10.35 -2.99 10.87
CA LEU A 133 -11.16 -3.03 12.08
C LEU A 133 -10.99 -4.32 12.88
N ILE A 134 -10.28 -5.30 12.34
CA ILE A 134 -9.99 -6.56 13.02
C ILE A 134 -8.51 -6.66 13.37
N THR A 135 -8.18 -7.48 14.36
CA THR A 135 -6.80 -7.76 14.74
C THR A 135 -6.04 -8.42 13.60
N GLY A 136 -4.90 -7.87 13.22
CA GLY A 136 -4.10 -8.42 12.15
C GLY A 136 -2.81 -7.66 11.87
N VAL A 137 -2.09 -8.14 10.87
CA VAL A 137 -0.82 -7.56 10.44
C VAL A 137 -0.86 -7.31 8.95
N LEU A 138 -0.59 -6.08 8.54
CA LEU A 138 -0.18 -5.77 7.18
C LEU A 138 1.28 -6.17 7.06
N LYS A 139 1.55 -7.32 6.45
CA LYS A 139 2.90 -7.87 6.41
C LYS A 139 3.37 -8.09 4.99
N ILE A 140 4.59 -7.64 4.72
CA ILE A 140 5.30 -7.94 3.48
C ILE A 140 6.58 -8.69 3.84
N GLU A 141 6.80 -9.79 3.17
CA GLU A 141 8.04 -10.55 3.25
C GLU A 141 8.68 -10.63 1.87
N LYS A 142 9.91 -10.20 1.78
CA LYS A 142 10.72 -10.27 0.55
C LYS A 142 11.73 -11.39 0.69
N TYR A 143 11.74 -12.30 -0.28
CA TYR A 143 12.68 -13.41 -0.38
C TYR A 143 13.47 -13.29 -1.68
N GLU A 144 14.48 -14.12 -1.88
CA GLU A 144 15.32 -14.13 -3.09
C GLU A 144 14.51 -14.24 -4.41
N LYS A 145 13.42 -14.99 -4.39
CA LYS A 145 12.65 -15.33 -5.60
C LYS A 145 11.17 -15.04 -5.49
N GLU A 146 10.71 -14.47 -4.39
CA GLU A 146 9.29 -14.21 -4.19
C GLU A 146 9.03 -13.05 -3.24
N PHE A 147 7.84 -12.47 -3.37
CA PHE A 147 7.27 -11.52 -2.42
C PHE A 147 5.99 -12.10 -1.86
N LEU A 148 5.81 -11.99 -0.56
CA LEU A 148 4.56 -12.36 0.11
C LEU A 148 3.92 -11.09 0.69
N PHE A 149 2.70 -10.80 0.24
CA PHE A 149 1.88 -9.70 0.75
C PHE A 149 0.70 -10.29 1.53
N SER A 150 0.55 -9.90 2.77
CA SER A 150 -0.52 -10.39 3.65
C SER A 150 -1.26 -9.24 4.29
N ASN A 151 -2.58 -9.33 4.31
CA ASN A 151 -3.44 -8.37 4.99
C ASN A 151 -4.59 -9.10 5.73
N PRO A 152 -5.11 -8.53 6.82
CA PRO A 152 -6.27 -9.11 7.49
C PRO A 152 -7.55 -8.92 6.67
N GLY A 153 -8.49 -9.87 6.84
CA GLY A 153 -9.80 -9.88 6.20
C GLY A 153 -9.88 -10.79 4.98
N SER A 154 -11.06 -11.37 4.76
CA SER A 154 -11.35 -12.25 3.63
C SER A 154 -11.59 -11.50 2.32
N LEU A 155 -11.56 -12.19 1.21
CA LEU A 155 -11.90 -11.64 -0.10
C LEU A 155 -13.34 -11.12 -0.14
N LYS A 156 -13.56 -9.98 -0.78
CA LYS A 156 -14.91 -9.38 -0.97
C LYS A 156 -15.57 -9.76 -2.27
N LEU A 157 -14.83 -10.40 -3.15
CA LEU A 157 -15.29 -10.90 -4.45
C LEU A 157 -14.89 -12.37 -4.57
N PRO A 158 -15.64 -13.16 -5.33
CA PRO A 158 -15.21 -14.49 -5.71
C PRO A 158 -13.85 -14.47 -6.40
N MET A 159 -13.05 -15.50 -6.16
CA MET A 159 -11.70 -15.62 -6.72
C MET A 159 -11.71 -15.49 -8.26
N GLU A 160 -12.72 -16.08 -8.91
CA GLU A 160 -12.87 -16.02 -10.37
C GLU A 160 -13.02 -14.59 -10.87
N ASP A 161 -13.82 -13.76 -10.20
CA ASP A 161 -14.02 -12.36 -10.57
C ASP A 161 -12.71 -11.56 -10.44
N ILE A 162 -11.93 -11.83 -9.40
CA ILE A 162 -10.63 -11.17 -9.20
C ILE A 162 -9.65 -11.56 -10.30
N LEU A 163 -9.62 -12.83 -10.68
CA LEU A 163 -8.74 -13.35 -11.73
C LEU A 163 -9.08 -12.79 -13.12
N HIS A 164 -10.37 -12.65 -13.42
CA HIS A 164 -10.84 -12.07 -14.68
C HIS A 164 -10.67 -10.56 -14.75
N GLY A 165 -10.74 -9.88 -13.60
CA GLY A 165 -10.70 -8.43 -13.53
C GLY A 165 -12.02 -7.77 -13.98
N GLY A 166 -12.00 -6.44 -14.11
CA GLY A 166 -13.18 -5.66 -14.48
C GLY A 166 -14.06 -5.25 -13.30
N ASN A 167 -14.03 -5.99 -12.20
CA ASN A 167 -14.70 -5.66 -10.95
C ASN A 167 -13.70 -5.36 -9.85
N SER A 168 -13.99 -4.34 -9.05
CA SER A 168 -13.22 -4.02 -7.84
C SER A 168 -14.15 -3.62 -6.72
N LYS A 169 -13.97 -4.23 -5.56
CA LYS A 169 -14.72 -3.89 -4.35
C LYS A 169 -13.73 -3.62 -3.21
N ALA A 170 -13.06 -2.49 -3.29
CA ALA A 170 -12.14 -2.07 -2.23
C ALA A 170 -12.84 -2.05 -0.86
N ARG A 171 -12.16 -2.54 0.16
CA ARG A 171 -12.63 -2.45 1.55
C ARG A 171 -12.49 -1.02 2.06
N ASN A 172 -11.44 -0.33 1.60
CA ASN A 172 -11.09 1.02 2.01
C ASN A 172 -11.13 2.01 0.82
N PRO A 173 -12.31 2.36 0.27
CA PRO A 173 -12.40 3.18 -0.95
C PRO A 173 -11.84 4.60 -0.78
N ARG A 174 -11.88 5.18 0.43
CA ARG A 174 -11.27 6.49 0.69
C ARG A 174 -9.75 6.42 0.64
N ILE A 175 -9.15 5.36 1.18
CA ILE A 175 -7.70 5.11 1.10
C ILE A 175 -7.29 4.90 -0.36
N GLN A 176 -8.08 4.11 -1.12
CA GLN A 176 -7.85 3.92 -2.55
C GLN A 176 -7.82 5.25 -3.30
N ASN A 177 -8.79 6.12 -3.06
CA ASN A 177 -8.83 7.43 -3.71
C ASN A 177 -7.62 8.30 -3.33
N MET A 178 -7.21 8.32 -2.07
CA MET A 178 -6.02 9.05 -1.64
C MET A 178 -4.74 8.54 -2.30
N LEU A 179 -4.56 7.22 -2.38
CA LEU A 179 -3.42 6.62 -3.09
C LEU A 179 -3.44 6.96 -4.59
N ARG A 180 -4.62 6.96 -5.24
CA ARG A 180 -4.75 7.39 -6.65
C ARG A 180 -4.37 8.85 -6.86
N MET A 181 -4.73 9.75 -5.95
CA MET A 181 -4.39 11.17 -6.04
C MET A 181 -2.88 11.41 -6.05
N ILE A 182 -2.10 10.52 -5.45
CA ILE A 182 -0.63 10.59 -5.43
C ILE A 182 0.02 9.65 -6.47
N GLY A 183 -0.78 9.16 -7.44
CA GLY A 183 -0.28 8.35 -8.56
C GLY A 183 -0.10 6.86 -8.27
N TYR A 184 -0.65 6.35 -7.15
CA TYR A 184 -0.61 4.92 -6.81
C TYR A 184 -2.02 4.31 -6.89
N GLY A 185 -2.11 3.17 -7.57
CA GLY A 185 -3.37 2.52 -7.87
C GLY A 185 -3.96 2.97 -9.20
N GLU A 186 -4.03 2.04 -10.15
CA GLU A 186 -4.60 2.27 -11.47
C GLU A 186 -6.12 2.01 -11.48
N ASN A 187 -6.69 1.95 -12.68
CA ASN A 187 -8.12 1.84 -12.93
C ASN A 187 -8.78 0.66 -12.22
N ILE A 188 -10.04 0.84 -11.88
CA ILE A 188 -10.90 -0.12 -11.18
C ILE A 188 -10.87 -1.49 -11.87
N GLY A 189 -10.45 -2.52 -11.13
CA GLY A 189 -10.50 -3.92 -11.58
C GLY A 189 -9.36 -4.40 -12.48
N SER A 190 -8.33 -3.58 -12.75
CA SER A 190 -7.15 -3.98 -13.54
C SER A 190 -5.97 -4.50 -12.70
N GLY A 191 -6.02 -4.38 -11.38
CA GLY A 191 -4.90 -4.57 -10.47
C GLY A 191 -4.29 -5.97 -10.52
N TYR A 192 -5.03 -6.99 -10.11
CA TYR A 192 -4.51 -8.36 -10.11
C TYR A 192 -4.22 -8.91 -11.53
N PRO A 193 -5.08 -8.68 -12.54
CA PRO A 193 -4.74 -9.00 -13.94
C PRO A 193 -3.44 -8.35 -14.43
N THR A 194 -3.14 -7.12 -14.05
CA THR A 194 -1.87 -6.45 -14.38
C THR A 194 -0.67 -7.18 -13.78
N ILE A 195 -0.77 -7.61 -12.52
CA ILE A 195 0.26 -8.41 -11.86
C ILE A 195 0.46 -9.73 -12.61
N LEU A 196 -0.62 -10.47 -12.90
CA LEU A 196 -0.57 -11.74 -13.64
C LEU A 196 0.09 -11.59 -15.00
N LYS A 197 -0.31 -10.57 -15.76
CA LYS A 197 0.23 -10.26 -17.09
C LYS A 197 1.73 -10.00 -17.02
N THR A 198 2.15 -9.12 -16.11
CA THR A 198 3.56 -8.75 -15.95
C THR A 198 4.42 -9.96 -15.60
N TRP A 199 3.99 -10.80 -14.65
CA TRP A 199 4.72 -12.01 -14.26
C TRP A 199 4.83 -13.01 -15.40
N LYS A 200 3.76 -13.18 -16.18
CA LYS A 200 3.75 -14.03 -17.38
C LYS A 200 4.74 -13.53 -18.45
N GLU A 201 4.77 -12.23 -18.72
CA GLU A 201 5.69 -11.60 -19.67
C GLU A 201 7.17 -11.76 -19.27
N GLN A 202 7.46 -11.89 -17.99
CA GLN A 202 8.80 -12.18 -17.46
C GLN A 202 9.13 -13.68 -17.41
N ASN A 203 8.21 -14.55 -17.81
CA ASN A 203 8.32 -16.02 -17.67
C ASN A 203 8.55 -16.47 -16.21
N TRP A 204 7.99 -15.72 -15.26
CA TRP A 204 8.07 -16.05 -13.84
C TRP A 204 6.90 -16.94 -13.41
N ARG A 205 7.05 -17.57 -12.22
CA ARG A 205 5.99 -18.39 -11.64
C ARG A 205 4.74 -17.54 -11.44
N LYS A 206 3.58 -18.10 -11.84
CA LYS A 206 2.27 -17.43 -11.68
C LYS A 206 2.06 -17.00 -10.22
N PRO A 207 1.68 -15.74 -9.95
CA PRO A 207 1.27 -15.28 -8.63
C PRO A 207 0.09 -16.08 -8.10
N ILE A 208 0.09 -16.33 -6.80
CA ILE A 208 -0.97 -17.08 -6.09
C ILE A 208 -1.71 -16.08 -5.20
N LEU A 209 -3.02 -16.08 -5.30
CA LEU A 209 -3.91 -15.38 -4.38
C LEU A 209 -4.53 -16.40 -3.44
N ILE A 210 -4.53 -16.12 -2.15
CA ILE A 210 -5.05 -17.00 -1.08
C ILE A 210 -6.03 -16.16 -0.23
N ASP A 211 -7.17 -16.75 0.14
CA ASP A 211 -8.14 -16.16 1.08
C ASP A 211 -7.83 -16.61 2.50
#